data_28b8d07e2ae515b44c68027b28716a8e
#
_entry.id   28b8d07e2ae515b44c68027b28716a8e
#
_cell.length_a   1.000
_cell.length_b   1.000
_cell.length_c   1.000
_cell.angle_alpha   90.00
_cell.angle_beta   90.00
_cell.angle_gamma   90.00
#
_symmetry.space_group_name_H-M   'P 1'
#
loop_
_entity.id
_entity.type
_entity.pdbx_description
1 polymer ?
#
loop_
_entity_poly.entity_id
_entity_poly.type
_entity_poly.pdbx_seq_one_letter_code
_entity_poly.pdbx_strand_id
1 'polypeptide(L)'
;DGTGIAIGIIPINEENMCKWGCIDIDQYAGFNHVELINKIRERELPLVVARSKSGGAHVFLFTSDWIDAKLMQDTLSTISAGLGYAGCEIFPKQIRLHLERGDVGNFLTLPYYNAEEGLRYAFKDDGSAATLEEFIELHQRFVQTAEQVTGLSVESNDVSPIMEGPPCLQHLCTQGFPEGTRNNGLFNIGVYLRKFSPDSWEDELMRYNMEHFQPPLPLAEVNIIARQLQRRDYAYKCNDAPINDHCDRERCLTR
;
A
#
# COMPACT_ATOMS: atom_id res chain seq x y z
N ASP A 1 14.47 26.34 15.81
CA ASP A 1 13.61 27.50 16.01
C ASP A 1 12.37 27.52 15.10
N GLY A 2 12.14 26.50 14.28
CA GLY A 2 10.88 26.29 13.53
C GLY A 2 10.57 27.31 12.42
N THR A 3 11.49 28.22 12.13
CA THR A 3 11.27 29.31 11.17
C THR A 3 11.64 29.01 9.73
N GLY A 4 12.11 27.79 9.43
CA GLY A 4 12.42 27.35 8.08
C GLY A 4 11.20 26.86 7.29
N ILE A 5 11.37 26.66 5.98
CA ILE A 5 10.28 26.27 5.06
C ILE A 5 9.84 24.81 5.26
N ALA A 6 10.76 23.91 5.55
CA ALA A 6 10.52 22.48 5.85
C ALA A 6 11.82 21.80 6.31
N ILE A 7 11.71 20.69 7.06
CA ILE A 7 12.82 19.76 7.33
C ILE A 7 12.40 18.38 6.78
N GLY A 8 13.29 17.78 5.98
CA GLY A 8 13.18 16.40 5.55
C GLY A 8 14.12 15.51 6.36
N ILE A 9 13.67 14.32 6.70
CA ILE A 9 14.48 13.27 7.35
C ILE A 9 14.56 12.06 6.44
N ILE A 10 15.78 11.53 6.32
CA ILE A 10 16.08 10.30 5.58
C ILE A 10 15.91 9.12 6.55
N PRO A 11 15.05 8.14 6.24
CA PRO A 11 14.81 7.01 7.13
C PRO A 11 15.95 5.99 7.16
N ILE A 12 16.67 5.80 6.06
CA ILE A 12 17.75 4.81 5.90
C ILE A 12 19.09 5.40 6.33
N ASN A 13 19.86 4.64 7.11
CA ASN A 13 21.23 4.99 7.49
C ASN A 13 22.27 4.33 6.58
N GLU A 14 23.56 4.59 6.83
CA GLU A 14 24.69 4.07 6.07
C GLU A 14 24.82 2.54 6.14
N GLU A 15 24.25 1.91 7.15
CA GLU A 15 24.23 0.45 7.36
C GLU A 15 23.00 -0.20 6.67
N ASN A 16 22.22 0.56 5.91
CA ASN A 16 20.98 0.14 5.26
C ASN A 16 19.87 -0.27 6.26
N MET A 17 19.90 0.34 7.44
CA MET A 17 18.94 0.12 8.52
C MET A 17 18.06 1.35 8.71
N CYS A 18 16.87 1.17 9.28
CA CYS A 18 15.95 2.25 9.61
C CYS A 18 15.25 2.01 10.95
N LYS A 19 14.72 3.10 11.55
CA LYS A 19 13.88 3.07 12.77
C LYS A 19 12.46 3.51 12.52
N TRP A 20 12.15 3.88 11.31
CA TRP A 20 10.81 4.23 10.87
C TRP A 20 10.70 4.09 9.36
N GLY A 21 9.47 3.88 8.94
CA GLY A 21 9.09 3.93 7.54
C GLY A 21 7.75 4.65 7.36
N CYS A 22 7.38 4.90 6.13
CA CYS A 22 6.15 5.64 5.83
C CYS A 22 5.55 5.20 4.50
N ILE A 23 4.23 5.06 4.48
CA ILE A 23 3.43 4.99 3.25
C ILE A 23 3.04 6.44 2.92
N ASP A 24 3.41 6.93 1.75
CA ASP A 24 3.08 8.28 1.27
C ASP A 24 1.89 8.23 0.32
N ILE A 25 0.72 8.64 0.81
CA ILE A 25 -0.53 8.58 0.06
C ILE A 25 -0.81 9.95 -0.56
N ASP A 26 -0.52 10.08 -1.84
CA ASP A 26 -0.66 11.31 -2.62
C ASP A 26 -2.04 11.44 -3.28
N GLN A 27 -3.10 11.29 -2.50
CA GLN A 27 -4.48 11.52 -2.93
C GLN A 27 -5.01 12.79 -2.27
N TYR A 28 -5.27 13.84 -3.04
CA TYR A 28 -5.54 15.18 -2.48
C TYR A 28 -7.02 15.55 -2.44
N ALA A 29 -7.80 15.21 -3.47
CA ALA A 29 -9.19 15.60 -3.58
C ALA A 29 -10.11 14.57 -2.90
N GLY A 30 -10.71 14.98 -1.78
CA GLY A 30 -11.72 14.16 -1.07
C GLY A 30 -11.12 13.02 -0.24
N PHE A 31 -9.82 13.07 0.09
CA PHE A 31 -9.19 12.03 0.91
C PHE A 31 -9.79 12.01 2.32
N ASN A 32 -10.26 10.83 2.74
CA ASN A 32 -10.90 10.64 4.04
C ASN A 32 -9.94 10.01 5.06
N HIS A 33 -9.26 10.86 5.83
CA HIS A 33 -8.33 10.41 6.87
C HIS A 33 -8.99 9.57 7.96
N VAL A 34 -10.25 9.87 8.31
CA VAL A 34 -11.00 9.12 9.35
C VAL A 34 -11.26 7.68 8.88
N GLU A 35 -11.62 7.50 7.63
CA GLU A 35 -11.81 6.17 7.05
C GLU A 35 -10.52 5.36 7.07
N LEU A 36 -9.38 5.97 6.70
CA LEU A 36 -8.07 5.33 6.79
C LEU A 36 -7.72 4.94 8.22
N ILE A 37 -7.94 5.84 9.20
CA ILE A 37 -7.70 5.56 10.62
C ILE A 37 -8.56 4.38 11.09
N ASN A 38 -9.84 4.36 10.75
CA ASN A 38 -10.74 3.27 11.11
C ASN A 38 -10.24 1.93 10.53
N LYS A 39 -9.89 1.87 9.24
CA LYS A 39 -9.32 0.68 8.61
C LYS A 39 -8.04 0.19 9.31
N ILE A 40 -7.18 1.11 9.74
CA ILE A 40 -5.95 0.80 10.48
C ILE A 40 -6.28 0.20 11.86
N ARG A 41 -7.24 0.79 12.60
CA ARG A 41 -7.62 0.34 13.95
C ARG A 41 -8.41 -0.97 13.94
N GLU A 42 -9.30 -1.16 12.97
CA GLU A 42 -10.04 -2.42 12.76
C GLU A 42 -9.11 -3.61 12.51
N ARG A 43 -7.94 -3.35 11.91
CA ARG A 43 -6.91 -4.37 11.67
C ARG A 43 -5.82 -4.41 12.75
N GLU A 44 -6.00 -3.67 13.83
CA GLU A 44 -5.04 -3.57 14.94
C GLU A 44 -3.60 -3.21 14.51
N LEU A 45 -3.47 -2.47 13.38
CA LEU A 45 -2.17 -2.09 12.85
C LEU A 45 -1.55 -0.96 13.70
N PRO A 46 -0.27 -1.08 14.08
CA PRO A 46 0.43 -0.12 14.93
C PRO A 46 0.95 1.09 14.13
N LEU A 47 0.07 1.74 13.40
CA LEU A 47 0.41 2.84 12.50
C LEU A 47 -0.08 4.19 13.02
N VAL A 48 0.68 5.23 12.73
CA VAL A 48 0.33 6.63 13.03
C VAL A 48 0.07 7.36 11.73
N VAL A 49 -1.12 7.94 11.58
CA VAL A 49 -1.53 8.70 10.40
C VAL A 49 -1.26 10.19 10.64
N ALA A 50 -0.57 10.82 9.70
CA ALA A 50 -0.39 12.27 9.68
C ALA A 50 -0.88 12.84 8.35
N ARG A 51 -1.40 14.07 8.39
CA ARG A 51 -1.78 14.82 7.21
C ARG A 51 -0.53 15.34 6.50
N SER A 52 -0.42 15.09 5.20
CA SER A 52 0.63 15.70 4.36
C SER A 52 0.29 17.15 4.02
N LYS A 53 1.28 17.93 3.55
CA LYS A 53 1.07 19.33 3.16
C LYS A 53 -0.03 19.49 2.12
N SER A 54 -0.09 18.58 1.16
CA SER A 54 -1.02 18.62 0.02
C SER A 54 -2.43 18.09 0.34
N GLY A 55 -2.64 17.57 1.57
CA GLY A 55 -3.93 17.02 2.01
C GLY A 55 -4.08 15.52 1.89
N GLY A 56 -3.08 14.80 1.39
CA GLY A 56 -2.95 13.36 1.48
C GLY A 56 -2.50 12.89 2.87
N ALA A 57 -1.97 11.68 2.99
CA ALA A 57 -1.55 11.13 4.27
C ALA A 57 -0.14 10.54 4.23
N HIS A 58 0.59 10.74 5.33
CA HIS A 58 1.77 9.98 5.69
C HIS A 58 1.39 8.97 6.77
N VAL A 59 1.58 7.68 6.50
CA VAL A 59 1.25 6.61 7.45
C VAL A 59 2.55 6.00 7.96
N PHE A 60 2.89 6.30 9.20
CA PHE A 60 4.16 5.93 9.81
C PHE A 60 4.09 4.60 10.55
N LEU A 61 5.14 3.79 10.38
CA LEU A 61 5.49 2.66 11.23
C LEU A 61 6.82 3.00 11.93
N PHE A 62 6.84 2.89 13.25
CA PHE A 62 8.01 3.18 14.07
C PHE A 62 8.56 1.91 14.71
N THR A 63 9.89 1.84 14.88
CA THR A 63 10.55 0.74 15.58
C THR A 63 11.50 1.23 16.65
N SER A 64 11.56 0.48 17.77
CA SER A 64 12.54 0.70 18.83
C SER A 64 13.95 0.30 18.37
N ASP A 65 14.02 -0.73 17.53
CA ASP A 65 15.26 -1.33 17.04
C ASP A 65 15.62 -0.79 15.65
N TRP A 66 16.90 -0.85 15.31
CA TRP A 66 17.31 -0.72 13.92
C TRP A 66 16.93 -2.01 13.18
N ILE A 67 16.14 -1.89 12.13
CA ILE A 67 15.75 -3.00 11.25
C ILE A 67 16.23 -2.78 9.83
N ASP A 68 16.38 -3.86 9.07
CA ASP A 68 16.73 -3.79 7.66
C ASP A 68 15.71 -2.94 6.87
N ALA A 69 16.21 -2.03 6.04
CA ALA A 69 15.38 -1.14 5.23
C ALA A 69 14.46 -1.92 4.27
N LYS A 70 14.93 -3.10 3.80
CA LYS A 70 14.09 -3.98 2.97
C LYS A 70 12.94 -4.56 3.76
N LEU A 71 13.17 -5.02 4.99
CA LEU A 71 12.10 -5.54 5.86
C LEU A 71 11.02 -4.46 6.09
N MET A 72 11.43 -3.23 6.42
CA MET A 72 10.50 -2.11 6.58
C MET A 72 9.69 -1.85 5.30
N GLN A 73 10.37 -1.80 4.16
CA GLN A 73 9.73 -1.51 2.87
C GLN A 73 8.74 -2.62 2.49
N ASP A 74 9.12 -3.89 2.61
CA ASP A 74 8.28 -5.04 2.29
C ASP A 74 7.04 -5.07 3.21
N THR A 75 7.24 -4.86 4.52
CA THR A 75 6.14 -4.79 5.51
C THR A 75 5.14 -3.68 5.17
N LEU A 76 5.64 -2.46 4.94
CA LEU A 76 4.77 -1.33 4.60
C LEU A 76 4.09 -1.48 3.23
N SER A 77 4.75 -2.12 2.26
CA SER A 77 4.14 -2.43 0.96
C SER A 77 2.96 -3.39 1.11
N THR A 78 3.12 -4.43 1.92
CA THR A 78 2.06 -5.40 2.24
C THR A 78 0.90 -4.73 2.97
N ILE A 79 1.20 -3.92 3.99
CA ILE A 79 0.18 -3.17 4.73
C ILE A 79 -0.54 -2.18 3.82
N SER A 80 0.19 -1.42 2.98
CA SER A 80 -0.37 -0.46 2.03
C SER A 80 -1.36 -1.13 1.08
N ALA A 81 -1.00 -2.29 0.56
CA ALA A 81 -1.89 -3.11 -0.28
C ALA A 81 -3.14 -3.55 0.46
N GLY A 82 -2.98 -4.07 1.69
CA GLY A 82 -4.09 -4.50 2.54
C GLY A 82 -5.04 -3.38 2.95
N LEU A 83 -4.55 -2.14 3.02
CA LEU A 83 -5.37 -0.95 3.28
C LEU A 83 -6.06 -0.37 2.03
N GLY A 84 -5.77 -0.92 0.83
CA GLY A 84 -6.32 -0.44 -0.44
C GLY A 84 -5.49 0.68 -1.11
N TYR A 85 -4.24 0.90 -0.67
CA TYR A 85 -3.33 1.93 -1.17
C TYR A 85 -2.10 1.34 -1.87
N ALA A 86 -2.28 0.23 -2.58
CA ALA A 86 -1.24 -0.40 -3.37
C ALA A 86 -0.62 0.58 -4.38
N GLY A 87 0.71 0.54 -4.52
CA GLY A 87 1.44 1.40 -5.45
C GLY A 87 1.70 2.83 -4.95
N CYS A 88 1.35 3.16 -3.70
CA CYS A 88 1.82 4.38 -3.04
C CYS A 88 3.34 4.32 -2.83
N GLU A 89 3.97 5.49 -2.73
CA GLU A 89 5.39 5.55 -2.40
C GLU A 89 5.64 5.05 -0.97
N ILE A 90 6.67 4.20 -0.82
CA ILE A 90 7.09 3.67 0.49
C ILE A 90 8.45 4.23 0.83
N PHE A 91 8.60 4.72 2.05
CA PHE A 91 9.87 5.13 2.63
C PHE A 91 10.32 4.13 3.71
N PRO A 92 11.61 3.73 3.71
CA PRO A 92 12.69 4.15 2.81
C PRO A 92 12.43 3.73 1.36
N LYS A 93 12.70 4.64 0.39
CA LYS A 93 12.61 4.32 -1.05
C LYS A 93 13.76 3.41 -1.48
N GLN A 94 14.94 3.61 -0.89
CA GLN A 94 16.10 2.76 -1.11
C GLN A 94 16.19 1.72 0.01
N ILE A 95 16.45 0.49 -0.37
CA ILE A 95 16.79 -0.61 0.55
C ILE A 95 18.30 -0.76 0.76
N ARG A 96 19.10 -0.10 -0.08
CA ARG A 96 20.57 -0.07 -0.01
C ARG A 96 21.10 1.27 -0.51
N LEU A 97 22.08 1.80 0.20
CA LEU A 97 22.85 2.97 -0.20
C LEU A 97 24.22 2.54 -0.74
N HIS A 98 24.59 3.08 -1.89
CA HIS A 98 25.94 2.93 -2.47
C HIS A 98 26.77 4.14 -2.09
N LEU A 99 27.35 4.11 -0.90
CA LEU A 99 28.09 5.25 -0.32
C LEU A 99 29.27 5.67 -1.20
N GLU A 100 29.89 4.71 -1.90
CA GLU A 100 30.94 4.96 -2.87
C GLU A 100 30.50 5.82 -4.07
N ARG A 101 29.20 5.94 -4.30
CA ARG A 101 28.57 6.79 -5.34
C ARG A 101 28.03 8.08 -4.79
N GLY A 102 28.11 8.27 -3.46
CA GLY A 102 27.55 9.43 -2.78
C GLY A 102 26.05 9.37 -2.55
N ASP A 103 25.45 8.17 -2.53
CA ASP A 103 24.02 8.00 -2.22
C ASP A 103 23.72 8.46 -0.79
N VAL A 104 22.66 9.23 -0.62
CA VAL A 104 22.21 9.73 0.69
C VAL A 104 20.77 9.30 1.05
N GLY A 105 20.07 8.64 0.15
CA GLY A 105 18.68 8.26 0.34
C GLY A 105 17.67 9.40 0.09
N ASN A 106 16.40 9.04 0.00
CA ASN A 106 15.31 10.00 -0.14
C ASN A 106 14.77 10.42 1.23
N PHE A 107 14.50 11.72 1.38
CA PHE A 107 13.90 12.26 2.60
C PHE A 107 12.38 12.33 2.52
N LEU A 108 11.73 12.28 3.68
CA LEU A 108 10.33 12.62 3.88
C LEU A 108 10.26 13.88 4.75
N THR A 109 9.32 14.77 4.43
CA THR A 109 9.12 15.98 5.22
C THR A 109 8.45 15.67 6.55
N LEU A 110 9.01 16.18 7.66
CA LEU A 110 8.49 16.01 9.01
C LEU A 110 7.09 16.61 9.20
N PRO A 111 6.21 15.97 9.97
CA PRO A 111 5.05 16.63 10.56
C PRO A 111 5.48 17.70 11.57
N TYR A 112 4.57 18.64 11.89
CA TYR A 112 4.74 19.73 12.86
C TYR A 112 5.84 20.76 12.58
N TYR A 113 6.60 20.57 11.51
CA TYR A 113 7.56 21.59 11.11
C TYR A 113 6.80 22.77 10.48
N ASN A 114 7.10 23.98 10.94
CA ASN A 114 6.33 25.20 10.64
C ASN A 114 4.89 25.12 11.14
N ALA A 115 4.73 24.77 12.43
CA ALA A 115 3.43 24.48 13.07
C ALA A 115 2.44 25.65 13.03
N GLU A 116 2.90 26.89 12.82
CA GLU A 116 2.04 28.08 12.70
C GLU A 116 1.07 27.98 11.50
N GLU A 117 1.43 27.26 10.43
CA GLU A 117 0.56 27.04 9.29
C GLU A 117 -0.45 25.89 9.50
N GLY A 118 -0.27 25.05 10.53
CA GLY A 118 -1.20 23.99 10.94
C GLY A 118 -1.54 22.92 9.88
N LEU A 119 -0.73 22.81 8.82
CA LEU A 119 -1.06 21.95 7.66
C LEU A 119 -0.59 20.49 7.81
N ARG A 120 0.41 20.23 8.68
CA ARG A 120 1.03 18.93 8.86
C ARG A 120 0.94 18.51 10.32
N TYR A 121 0.05 17.61 10.63
CA TYR A 121 -0.20 17.11 11.97
C TYR A 121 -0.63 15.63 11.93
N ALA A 122 -0.39 14.91 13.01
CA ALA A 122 -0.92 13.56 13.16
C ALA A 122 -2.40 13.59 13.58
N PHE A 123 -3.07 12.49 13.37
CA PHE A 123 -4.44 12.30 13.81
C PHE A 123 -4.50 11.37 15.02
N LYS A 124 -5.42 11.67 15.94
CA LYS A 124 -5.82 10.75 17.00
C LYS A 124 -6.78 9.68 16.46
N ASP A 125 -7.07 8.67 17.27
CA ASP A 125 -7.96 7.58 16.88
C ASP A 125 -9.39 8.04 16.55
N ASP A 126 -9.84 9.17 17.11
CA ASP A 126 -11.12 9.81 16.81
C ASP A 126 -11.11 10.68 15.54
N GLY A 127 -9.99 10.75 14.85
CA GLY A 127 -9.81 11.57 13.65
C GLY A 127 -9.54 13.05 13.92
N SER A 128 -9.47 13.49 15.17
CA SER A 128 -9.07 14.86 15.51
C SER A 128 -7.58 15.08 15.36
N ALA A 129 -7.15 16.34 15.13
CA ALA A 129 -5.74 16.69 15.07
C ALA A 129 -5.05 16.47 16.42
N ALA A 130 -3.90 15.80 16.39
CA ALA A 130 -3.05 15.65 17.56
C ALA A 130 -2.10 16.83 17.71
N THR A 131 -1.77 17.24 18.95
CA THR A 131 -0.65 18.13 19.22
C THR A 131 0.69 17.40 19.02
N LEU A 132 1.81 18.12 19.10
CA LEU A 132 3.13 17.48 19.05
C LEU A 132 3.34 16.49 20.20
N GLU A 133 2.88 16.86 21.39
CA GLU A 133 2.96 16.02 22.59
C GLU A 133 2.13 14.74 22.41
N GLU A 134 0.90 14.87 21.91
CA GLU A 134 0.02 13.72 21.61
C GLU A 134 0.61 12.84 20.48
N PHE A 135 1.32 13.41 19.50
CA PHE A 135 2.05 12.63 18.50
C PHE A 135 3.19 11.82 19.11
N ILE A 136 3.92 12.37 20.07
CA ILE A 136 4.96 11.65 20.81
C ILE A 136 4.34 10.51 21.62
N GLU A 137 3.17 10.72 22.24
CA GLU A 137 2.42 9.67 22.93
C GLU A 137 1.95 8.56 21.97
N LEU A 138 1.44 8.93 20.78
CA LEU A 138 1.09 7.97 19.72
C LEU A 138 2.32 7.15 19.28
N HIS A 139 3.48 7.81 19.10
CA HIS A 139 4.72 7.10 18.80
C HIS A 139 5.06 6.09 19.90
N GLN A 140 5.03 6.49 21.18
CA GLN A 140 5.33 5.60 22.31
C GLN A 140 4.36 4.41 22.39
N ARG A 141 3.09 4.64 22.06
CA ARG A 141 2.04 3.61 22.07
C ARG A 141 2.21 2.60 20.95
N PHE A 142 2.66 3.03 19.76
CA PHE A 142 2.66 2.22 18.55
C PHE A 142 4.05 1.79 18.07
N VAL A 143 5.14 2.19 18.76
CA VAL A 143 6.49 1.75 18.43
C VAL A 143 6.61 0.22 18.59
N GLN A 144 7.20 -0.46 17.61
CA GLN A 144 7.32 -1.91 17.53
C GLN A 144 8.76 -2.36 17.72
N THR A 145 8.96 -3.57 18.22
CA THR A 145 10.26 -4.25 18.13
C THR A 145 10.49 -4.84 16.74
N ALA A 146 11.72 -5.22 16.42
CA ALA A 146 12.05 -5.91 15.17
C ALA A 146 11.23 -7.20 14.99
N GLU A 147 11.03 -7.96 16.07
CA GLU A 147 10.23 -9.18 16.07
C GLU A 147 8.76 -8.90 15.77
N GLN A 148 8.20 -7.86 16.39
CA GLN A 148 6.82 -7.44 16.13
C GLN A 148 6.61 -6.99 14.68
N VAL A 149 7.56 -6.24 14.09
CA VAL A 149 7.50 -5.85 12.66
C VAL A 149 7.49 -7.08 11.76
N THR A 150 8.33 -8.08 12.05
CA THR A 150 8.35 -9.32 11.28
C THR A 150 7.01 -10.08 11.39
N GLY A 151 6.31 -9.94 12.53
CA GLY A 151 4.99 -10.52 12.75
C GLY A 151 3.82 -9.69 12.20
N LEU A 152 4.06 -8.46 11.70
CA LEU A 152 3.04 -7.64 11.05
C LEU A 152 2.74 -8.21 9.65
N SER A 153 2.21 -9.43 9.59
CA SER A 153 1.46 -9.87 8.43
C SER A 153 0.05 -9.28 8.57
N VAL A 154 -0.36 -8.46 7.64
CA VAL A 154 -1.81 -8.34 7.41
C VAL A 154 -2.21 -9.77 7.09
N GLU A 155 -3.00 -10.41 7.96
CA GLU A 155 -3.62 -11.68 7.62
C GLU A 155 -4.35 -11.43 6.30
N SER A 156 -3.69 -11.79 5.20
CA SER A 156 -4.41 -12.14 4.02
C SER A 156 -5.30 -13.29 4.46
N ASN A 157 -6.59 -13.09 4.43
CA ASN A 157 -7.47 -14.24 4.36
C ASN A 157 -6.94 -15.04 3.18
N ASP A 158 -6.17 -16.09 3.47
CA ASP A 158 -5.54 -17.02 2.54
C ASP A 158 -6.58 -17.93 1.88
N VAL A 159 -7.65 -17.33 1.42
CA VAL A 159 -8.43 -17.86 0.34
C VAL A 159 -7.91 -17.16 -0.88
N SER A 160 -7.07 -17.83 -1.68
CA SER A 160 -6.76 -17.33 -3.03
C SER A 160 -8.10 -16.87 -3.62
N PRO A 161 -8.32 -15.56 -3.86
CA PRO A 161 -9.66 -15.06 -4.22
C PRO A 161 -10.16 -15.62 -5.54
N ILE A 162 -9.40 -16.55 -6.15
CA ILE A 162 -9.60 -17.09 -7.49
C ILE A 162 -9.77 -18.62 -7.46
N MET A 163 -9.83 -19.26 -6.28
CA MET A 163 -10.00 -20.73 -6.21
C MET A 163 -11.25 -21.26 -6.93
N GLU A 164 -12.30 -20.45 -7.01
CA GLU A 164 -13.53 -20.76 -7.75
C GLU A 164 -13.63 -20.02 -9.10
N GLY A 165 -12.57 -19.33 -9.50
CA GLY A 165 -12.50 -18.56 -10.75
C GLY A 165 -12.32 -19.43 -11.99
N PRO A 166 -12.34 -18.81 -13.19
CA PRO A 166 -12.07 -19.51 -14.43
C PRO A 166 -10.71 -20.22 -14.42
N PRO A 167 -10.58 -21.45 -14.98
CA PRO A 167 -9.33 -22.22 -14.96
C PRO A 167 -8.11 -21.46 -15.48
N CYS A 168 -8.28 -20.61 -16.50
CA CYS A 168 -7.23 -19.77 -17.05
C CYS A 168 -6.72 -18.73 -16.04
N LEU A 169 -7.61 -18.13 -15.24
CA LEU A 169 -7.20 -17.20 -14.18
C LEU A 169 -6.53 -17.94 -13.03
N GLN A 170 -7.06 -19.09 -12.61
CA GLN A 170 -6.41 -19.93 -11.60
C GLN A 170 -4.98 -20.28 -12.00
N HIS A 171 -4.79 -20.72 -13.26
CA HIS A 171 -3.47 -21.03 -13.81
C HIS A 171 -2.53 -19.81 -13.78
N LEU A 172 -2.98 -18.66 -14.33
CA LEU A 172 -2.18 -17.43 -14.40
C LEU A 172 -1.85 -16.89 -13.02
N CYS A 173 -2.75 -17.02 -12.04
CA CYS A 173 -2.49 -16.58 -10.67
C CYS A 173 -1.44 -17.46 -9.97
N THR A 174 -1.33 -18.73 -10.36
CA THR A 174 -0.30 -19.63 -9.83
C THR A 174 1.06 -19.46 -10.53
N GLN A 175 1.06 -19.26 -11.86
CA GLN A 175 2.28 -19.21 -12.67
C GLN A 175 2.84 -17.79 -12.82
N GLY A 176 2.03 -16.78 -12.56
CA GLY A 176 2.33 -15.37 -12.82
C GLY A 176 1.84 -14.90 -14.19
N PHE A 177 1.78 -13.58 -14.37
CA PHE A 177 1.35 -12.95 -15.60
C PHE A 177 2.54 -12.52 -16.44
N PRO A 178 2.61 -12.89 -17.75
CA PRO A 178 3.68 -12.47 -18.63
C PRO A 178 3.83 -10.96 -18.70
N GLU A 179 5.06 -10.50 -18.97
CA GLU A 179 5.34 -9.07 -19.16
C GLU A 179 4.45 -8.47 -20.27
N GLY A 180 3.94 -7.26 -20.05
CA GLY A 180 3.02 -6.58 -20.98
C GLY A 180 1.55 -7.03 -20.87
N THR A 181 1.23 -8.10 -20.13
CA THR A 181 -0.15 -8.61 -20.00
C THR A 181 -0.79 -8.30 -18.65
N ARG A 182 -0.06 -7.70 -17.71
CA ARG A 182 -0.51 -7.45 -16.33
C ARG A 182 -1.78 -6.59 -16.26
N ASN A 183 -1.90 -5.55 -17.09
CA ASN A 183 -3.10 -4.70 -17.13
C ASN A 183 -4.35 -5.51 -17.49
N ASN A 184 -4.28 -6.33 -18.54
CA ASN A 184 -5.39 -7.20 -18.94
C ASN A 184 -5.63 -8.32 -17.91
N GLY A 185 -4.57 -8.86 -17.32
CA GLY A 185 -4.66 -9.80 -16.20
C GLY A 185 -5.45 -9.22 -15.03
N LEU A 186 -5.05 -8.05 -14.55
CA LEU A 186 -5.71 -7.38 -13.43
C LEU A 186 -7.17 -7.02 -13.74
N PHE A 187 -7.47 -6.63 -14.98
CA PHE A 187 -8.86 -6.39 -15.39
C PHE A 187 -9.72 -7.66 -15.23
N ASN A 188 -9.23 -8.82 -15.67
CA ASN A 188 -9.99 -10.08 -15.57
C ASN A 188 -10.11 -10.57 -14.12
N ILE A 189 -9.10 -10.34 -13.29
CA ILE A 189 -9.18 -10.55 -11.83
C ILE A 189 -10.26 -9.66 -11.24
N GLY A 190 -10.31 -8.40 -11.59
CA GLY A 190 -11.34 -7.48 -11.11
C GLY A 190 -12.76 -7.88 -11.56
N VAL A 191 -12.92 -8.43 -12.75
CA VAL A 191 -14.22 -9.03 -13.19
C VAL A 191 -14.63 -10.18 -12.27
N TYR A 192 -13.68 -11.01 -11.86
CA TYR A 192 -13.94 -12.09 -10.90
C TYR A 192 -14.30 -11.55 -9.53
N LEU A 193 -13.46 -10.68 -8.97
CA LEU A 193 -13.62 -10.13 -7.63
C LEU A 193 -14.95 -9.40 -7.45
N ARG A 194 -15.40 -8.61 -8.43
CA ARG A 194 -16.71 -7.95 -8.38
C ARG A 194 -17.89 -8.91 -8.25
N LYS A 195 -17.77 -10.12 -8.77
CA LYS A 195 -18.81 -11.15 -8.67
C LYS A 195 -18.72 -11.93 -7.38
N PHE A 196 -17.49 -12.14 -6.89
CA PHE A 196 -17.22 -12.97 -5.72
C PHE A 196 -17.32 -12.18 -4.41
N SER A 197 -16.75 -10.96 -4.36
CA SER A 197 -16.70 -10.09 -3.18
C SER A 197 -17.20 -8.68 -3.53
N PRO A 198 -18.49 -8.49 -3.80
CA PRO A 198 -19.05 -7.22 -4.29
C PRO A 198 -18.74 -6.00 -3.39
N ASP A 199 -18.61 -6.21 -2.09
CA ASP A 199 -18.44 -5.15 -1.09
C ASP A 199 -16.97 -4.77 -0.88
N SER A 200 -16.00 -5.64 -1.24
CA SER A 200 -14.56 -5.46 -0.97
C SER A 200 -13.67 -5.59 -2.21
N TRP A 201 -14.24 -5.80 -3.39
CA TRP A 201 -13.50 -6.14 -4.60
C TRP A 201 -12.42 -5.13 -5.01
N GLU A 202 -12.60 -3.84 -4.70
CA GLU A 202 -11.64 -2.80 -5.05
C GLU A 202 -10.37 -2.91 -4.21
N ASP A 203 -10.53 -3.10 -2.91
CA ASP A 203 -9.43 -3.31 -1.98
C ASP A 203 -8.69 -4.62 -2.29
N GLU A 204 -9.44 -5.68 -2.61
CA GLU A 204 -8.87 -6.97 -3.02
C GLU A 204 -8.13 -6.88 -4.35
N LEU A 205 -8.62 -6.08 -5.32
CA LEU A 205 -7.94 -5.84 -6.58
C LEU A 205 -6.59 -5.16 -6.40
N MET A 206 -6.54 -4.14 -5.54
CA MET A 206 -5.32 -3.43 -5.22
C MET A 206 -4.32 -4.34 -4.50
N ARG A 207 -4.78 -5.11 -3.51
CA ARG A 207 -3.97 -6.09 -2.80
C ARG A 207 -3.39 -7.13 -3.77
N TYR A 208 -4.23 -7.68 -4.65
CA TYR A 208 -3.82 -8.65 -5.64
C TYR A 208 -2.69 -8.13 -6.56
N ASN A 209 -2.81 -6.89 -7.02
CA ASN A 209 -1.77 -6.27 -7.83
C ASN A 209 -0.40 -6.26 -7.13
N MET A 210 -0.38 -5.99 -5.83
CA MET A 210 0.88 -5.93 -5.07
C MET A 210 1.48 -7.29 -4.76
N GLU A 211 0.64 -8.25 -4.42
CA GLU A 211 1.08 -9.58 -4.00
C GLU A 211 1.54 -10.45 -5.17
N HIS A 212 0.93 -10.29 -6.34
CA HIS A 212 1.07 -11.26 -7.44
C HIS A 212 1.69 -10.69 -8.72
N PHE A 213 1.86 -9.38 -8.84
CA PHE A 213 2.54 -8.80 -10.00
C PHE A 213 3.95 -8.29 -9.66
N GLN A 214 4.94 -8.64 -10.48
CA GLN A 214 6.32 -8.21 -10.35
C GLN A 214 6.85 -7.60 -11.66
N PRO A 215 7.11 -6.28 -11.69
CA PRO A 215 6.69 -5.29 -10.72
C PRO A 215 5.16 -5.07 -10.72
N PRO A 216 4.55 -4.59 -9.63
CA PRO A 216 3.13 -4.27 -9.62
C PRO A 216 2.80 -3.15 -10.61
N LEU A 217 1.55 -3.08 -11.07
CA LEU A 217 1.09 -1.96 -11.87
C LEU A 217 1.03 -0.68 -11.02
N PRO A 218 1.38 0.48 -11.60
CA PRO A 218 1.22 1.75 -10.93
C PRO A 218 -0.23 1.99 -10.45
N LEU A 219 -0.39 2.62 -9.29
CA LEU A 219 -1.71 2.91 -8.71
C LEU A 219 -2.65 3.62 -9.68
N ALA A 220 -2.11 4.52 -10.51
CA ALA A 220 -2.90 5.21 -11.54
C ALA A 220 -3.55 4.24 -12.53
N GLU A 221 -2.85 3.19 -12.95
CA GLU A 221 -3.38 2.15 -13.84
C GLU A 221 -4.43 1.28 -13.12
N VAL A 222 -4.16 0.87 -11.88
CA VAL A 222 -5.12 0.10 -11.08
C VAL A 222 -6.42 0.89 -10.90
N ASN A 223 -6.33 2.18 -10.60
CA ASN A 223 -7.50 3.07 -10.45
C ASN A 223 -8.28 3.23 -11.77
N ILE A 224 -7.60 3.25 -12.92
CA ILE A 224 -8.28 3.28 -14.23
C ILE A 224 -9.08 1.99 -14.43
N ILE A 225 -8.49 0.84 -14.12
CA ILE A 225 -9.15 -0.47 -14.22
C ILE A 225 -10.36 -0.52 -13.27
N ALA A 226 -10.20 -0.12 -12.00
CA ALA A 226 -11.27 -0.09 -11.03
C ALA A 226 -12.44 0.79 -11.49
N ARG A 227 -12.17 2.04 -11.91
CA ARG A 227 -13.19 2.95 -12.44
C ARG A 227 -13.89 2.40 -13.69
N GLN A 228 -13.17 1.68 -14.54
CA GLN A 228 -13.77 1.03 -15.70
C GLN A 228 -14.74 -0.05 -15.26
N LEU A 229 -14.32 -0.90 -14.32
CA LEU A 229 -15.14 -1.99 -13.78
C LEU A 229 -16.37 -1.49 -13.02
N GLN A 230 -16.30 -0.34 -12.36
CA GLN A 230 -17.46 0.30 -11.69
C GLN A 230 -18.60 0.69 -12.64
N ARG A 231 -18.28 1.04 -13.88
CA ARG A 231 -19.25 1.64 -14.81
C ARG A 231 -20.35 0.67 -15.28
N ARG A 232 -20.03 -0.61 -15.38
CA ARG A 232 -20.97 -1.66 -15.84
C ARG A 232 -20.43 -3.03 -15.51
N ASP A 233 -21.26 -4.05 -15.64
CA ASP A 233 -20.81 -5.43 -15.57
C ASP A 233 -20.06 -5.81 -16.85
N TYR A 234 -18.87 -6.38 -16.65
CA TYR A 234 -18.03 -6.87 -17.72
C TYR A 234 -17.97 -8.40 -17.72
N ALA A 235 -17.86 -8.96 -18.92
CA ALA A 235 -17.44 -10.33 -19.11
C ALA A 235 -15.91 -10.42 -19.12
N TYR A 236 -15.39 -11.64 -18.90
CA TYR A 236 -13.96 -11.91 -19.06
C TYR A 236 -13.53 -11.67 -20.51
N LYS A 237 -12.32 -11.13 -20.69
CA LYS A 237 -11.71 -10.92 -22.00
C LYS A 237 -11.09 -12.23 -22.53
N CYS A 238 -11.91 -13.24 -22.75
CA CYS A 238 -11.46 -14.59 -23.08
C CYS A 238 -10.68 -14.71 -24.41
N ASN A 239 -10.76 -13.71 -25.28
CA ASN A 239 -10.07 -13.72 -26.59
C ASN A 239 -8.74 -12.95 -26.55
N ASP A 240 -8.42 -12.29 -25.44
CA ASP A 240 -7.23 -11.46 -25.29
C ASP A 240 -6.16 -12.19 -24.48
N ALA A 241 -4.89 -11.95 -24.81
CA ALA A 241 -3.77 -12.43 -24.01
C ALA A 241 -3.77 -11.76 -22.62
N PRO A 242 -3.37 -12.47 -21.58
CA PRO A 242 -2.89 -13.86 -21.54
C PRO A 242 -4.01 -14.91 -21.35
N ILE A 243 -5.28 -14.50 -21.28
CA ILE A 243 -6.42 -15.35 -20.94
C ILE A 243 -6.65 -16.41 -22.02
N ASN A 244 -6.59 -16.02 -23.29
CA ASN A 244 -6.81 -16.91 -24.44
C ASN A 244 -5.78 -18.05 -24.50
N ASP A 245 -4.55 -17.78 -24.11
CA ASP A 245 -3.42 -18.72 -24.21
C ASP A 245 -3.56 -19.91 -23.22
N HIS A 246 -4.32 -19.69 -22.15
CA HIS A 246 -4.55 -20.66 -21.06
C HIS A 246 -6.04 -21.06 -20.93
N CYS A 247 -6.85 -20.76 -21.94
CA CYS A 247 -8.29 -20.99 -21.89
C CYS A 247 -8.64 -22.49 -22.05
N ASP A 248 -9.13 -23.09 -20.97
CA ASP A 248 -9.73 -24.43 -20.96
C ASP A 248 -11.25 -24.33 -21.13
N ARG A 249 -11.72 -24.49 -22.35
CA ARG A 249 -13.14 -24.32 -22.69
C ARG A 249 -14.03 -25.42 -22.12
N GLU A 250 -13.48 -26.60 -21.94
CA GLU A 250 -14.25 -27.75 -21.48
C GLU A 250 -14.52 -27.67 -19.98
N ARG A 251 -13.58 -27.13 -19.23
CA ARG A 251 -13.69 -26.96 -17.78
C ARG A 251 -14.27 -25.63 -17.34
N CYS A 252 -14.41 -24.67 -18.25
CA CYS A 252 -14.81 -23.30 -17.92
C CYS A 252 -16.34 -23.18 -17.81
N LEU A 253 -16.86 -22.98 -16.59
CA LEU A 253 -18.28 -22.76 -16.29
C LEU A 253 -18.77 -21.32 -16.55
N THR A 254 -17.86 -20.39 -16.88
CA THR A 254 -18.18 -18.95 -17.00
C THR A 254 -18.32 -18.48 -18.45
N ARG A 255 -18.40 -19.40 -19.38
CA ARG A 255 -18.47 -19.12 -20.82
C ARG A 255 -19.82 -19.49 -21.44
#